data_0b3967bd9255d04a26a5dd999b739bb5
#
_entry.id   0b3967bd9255d04a26a5dd999b739bb5
#
_cell.length_a   1.000
_cell.length_b   1.000
_cell.length_c   1.000
_cell.angle_alpha   90.00
_cell.angle_beta   90.00
_cell.angle_gamma   90.00
#
_symmetry.space_group_name_H-M   'P 1'
#
loop_
_entity.id
_entity.type
_entity.pdbx_description
1 polymer ?
#
loop_
_entity_poly.entity_id
_entity_poly.type
_entity_poly.pdbx_seq_one_letter_code
_entity_poly.pdbx_strand_id
1 'polypeptide(L)'
;MSGVREVVEVLAKALTDRPNDVRVTESQHKHKTLIELFVSPSDIGKLIGRQGRTAAALRTLAATAGEREGKDITLEIREGR
;
A
#
# COMPACT_ATOMS: atom_id res chain seq x y z
N MET A 1 2.62 -0.65 15.16
CA MET A 1 2.89 -0.59 13.71
C MET A 1 3.04 -2.01 13.21
N SER A 2 2.36 -2.37 12.13
CA SER A 2 2.42 -3.73 11.63
C SER A 2 3.52 -3.88 10.59
N GLY A 3 4.00 -5.10 10.40
CA GLY A 3 4.97 -5.41 9.35
C GLY A 3 4.40 -5.16 7.96
N VAL A 4 3.10 -5.38 7.76
CA VAL A 4 2.44 -5.12 6.48
C VAL A 4 2.54 -3.63 6.13
N ARG A 5 2.21 -2.76 7.11
CA ARG A 5 2.28 -1.32 6.87
C ARG A 5 3.69 -0.90 6.49
N GLU A 6 4.69 -1.43 7.16
CA GLU A 6 6.08 -1.11 6.85
C GLU A 6 6.49 -1.60 5.46
N VAL A 7 6.09 -2.81 5.07
CA VAL A 7 6.38 -3.35 3.76
C VAL A 7 5.80 -2.45 2.67
N VAL A 8 4.53 -2.07 2.83
CA VAL A 8 3.86 -1.20 1.85
C VAL A 8 4.58 0.15 1.76
N GLU A 9 4.95 0.71 2.92
CA GLU A 9 5.65 2.00 2.94
C GLU A 9 6.98 1.94 2.20
N VAL A 10 7.79 0.92 2.48
CA VAL A 10 9.10 0.76 1.84
C VAL A 10 8.95 0.62 0.33
N LEU A 11 8.00 -0.22 -0.11
CA LEU A 11 7.78 -0.45 -1.54
C LEU A 11 7.28 0.83 -2.23
N ALA A 12 6.34 1.53 -1.61
CA ALA A 12 5.80 2.76 -2.18
C ALA A 12 6.88 3.83 -2.32
N LYS A 13 7.71 3.99 -1.29
CA LYS A 13 8.79 4.98 -1.35
C LYS A 13 9.82 4.64 -2.42
N ALA A 14 10.05 3.35 -2.65
CA ALA A 14 10.99 2.93 -3.69
C ALA A 14 10.45 3.19 -5.10
N LEU A 15 9.13 3.27 -5.25
CA LEU A 15 8.47 3.39 -6.56
C LEU A 15 8.08 4.82 -6.91
N THR A 16 8.19 5.75 -5.97
CA THR A 16 7.69 7.13 -6.17
C THR A 16 8.84 8.10 -6.36
N ASP A 17 8.53 9.19 -7.08
CA ASP A 17 9.47 10.32 -7.23
C ASP A 17 9.42 11.24 -6.02
N ARG A 18 8.31 11.19 -5.27
CA ARG A 18 8.11 12.01 -4.07
C ARG A 18 7.91 11.13 -2.85
N PRO A 19 8.97 10.45 -2.40
CA PRO A 19 8.82 9.50 -1.28
C PRO A 19 8.42 10.18 0.02
N ASN A 20 8.74 11.47 0.20
CA ASN A 20 8.36 12.19 1.40
C ASN A 20 6.85 12.44 1.48
N ASP A 21 6.13 12.31 0.37
CA ASP A 21 4.69 12.47 0.34
C ASP A 21 3.95 11.15 0.58
N VAL A 22 4.69 10.04 0.68
CA VAL A 22 4.09 8.73 0.94
C VAL A 22 3.62 8.66 2.38
N ARG A 23 2.36 8.26 2.58
CA ARG A 23 1.81 7.96 3.90
C ARG A 23 1.04 6.67 3.83
N VAL A 24 1.14 5.87 4.87
CA VAL A 24 0.43 4.60 4.95
C VAL A 24 -0.32 4.57 6.28
N THR A 25 -1.61 4.30 6.21
CA THR A 25 -2.43 4.16 7.42
C THR A 25 -2.95 2.73 7.50
N GLU A 26 -3.25 2.32 8.71
CA GLU A 26 -3.78 0.99 8.97
C GLU A 26 -4.97 1.11 9.90
N SER A 27 -6.07 0.45 9.56
CA SER A 27 -7.25 0.43 10.42
C SER A 27 -7.89 -0.95 10.39
N GLN A 28 -8.56 -1.30 11.49
CA GLN A 28 -9.22 -2.59 11.65
C GLN A 28 -10.71 -2.43 11.43
N HIS A 29 -11.29 -3.34 10.64
CA HIS A 29 -12.73 -3.37 10.38
C HIS A 29 -13.21 -4.80 10.53
N LYS A 30 -13.61 -5.17 11.75
CA LYS A 30 -14.02 -6.54 12.10
C LYS A 30 -12.86 -7.50 11.86
N HIS A 31 -12.96 -8.36 10.85
CA HIS A 31 -11.93 -9.36 10.56
C HIS A 31 -10.93 -8.89 9.51
N LYS A 32 -11.13 -7.68 8.98
CA LYS A 32 -10.29 -7.16 7.90
C LYS A 32 -9.43 -6.01 8.39
N THR A 33 -8.24 -5.93 7.82
CA THR A 33 -7.33 -4.82 8.06
C THR A 33 -7.25 -4.02 6.76
N LEU A 34 -7.57 -2.73 6.84
CA LEU A 34 -7.49 -1.83 5.71
C LEU A 34 -6.17 -1.07 5.77
N ILE A 35 -5.38 -1.21 4.72
CA ILE A 35 -4.16 -0.42 4.53
C ILE A 35 -4.46 0.61 3.46
N GLU A 36 -4.29 1.89 3.79
CA GLU A 36 -4.47 2.96 2.81
C GLU A 36 -3.12 3.57 2.51
N LEU A 37 -2.75 3.56 1.24
CA LEU A 37 -1.50 4.10 0.76
C LEU A 37 -1.79 5.40 0.04
N PHE A 38 -1.26 6.51 0.57
CA PHE A 38 -1.41 7.84 -0.02
C PHE A 38 -0.09 8.25 -0.66
N VAL A 39 -0.17 8.68 -1.91
CA VAL A 39 1.00 9.15 -2.66
C VAL A 39 0.67 10.48 -3.34
N SER A 40 1.71 11.19 -3.78
CA SER A 40 1.52 12.41 -4.55
C SER A 40 0.67 12.11 -5.80
N PRO A 41 -0.24 13.02 -6.19
CA PRO A 41 -1.00 12.84 -7.43
C PRO A 41 -0.11 12.56 -8.64
N SER A 42 1.09 13.15 -8.68
CA SER A 42 2.01 12.93 -9.79
C SER A 42 2.59 11.51 -9.81
N ASP A 43 2.48 10.78 -8.71
CA ASP A 43 3.02 9.42 -8.60
C ASP A 43 1.96 8.33 -8.73
N ILE A 44 0.67 8.71 -8.76
CA ILE A 44 -0.40 7.71 -8.70
C ILE A 44 -0.30 6.70 -9.87
N GLY A 45 0.04 7.19 -11.06
CA GLY A 45 0.18 6.33 -12.23
C GLY A 45 1.29 5.30 -12.08
N LYS A 46 2.36 5.65 -11.36
CA LYS A 46 3.47 4.73 -11.11
C LYS A 46 3.05 3.60 -10.19
N LEU A 47 2.19 3.90 -9.22
CA LEU A 47 1.72 2.90 -8.27
C LEU A 47 0.66 1.98 -8.89
N ILE A 48 -0.12 2.50 -9.83
CA ILE A 48 -1.07 1.67 -10.57
C ILE A 48 -0.31 0.80 -11.57
N GLY A 49 0.59 1.43 -12.35
CA GLY A 49 1.40 0.74 -13.33
C GLY A 49 0.64 0.41 -14.60
N ARG A 50 1.37 -0.07 -15.59
CA ARG A 50 0.78 -0.45 -16.86
C ARG A 50 -0.22 -1.56 -16.65
N GLN A 51 -1.45 -1.35 -17.10
CA GLN A 51 -2.54 -2.33 -17.00
C GLN A 51 -2.79 -2.77 -15.55
N GLY A 52 -2.47 -1.89 -14.59
CA GLY A 52 -2.70 -2.18 -13.17
C GLY A 52 -1.75 -3.20 -12.56
N ARG A 53 -0.66 -3.53 -13.24
CA ARG A 53 0.23 -4.62 -12.78
C ARG A 53 0.97 -4.29 -11.48
N THR A 54 1.42 -3.04 -11.33
CA THR A 54 2.12 -2.64 -10.12
C THR A 54 1.17 -2.70 -8.93
N ALA A 55 -0.04 -2.15 -9.08
CA ALA A 55 -1.03 -2.20 -8.01
C ALA A 55 -1.37 -3.65 -7.64
N ALA A 56 -1.53 -4.53 -8.65
CA ALA A 56 -1.82 -5.94 -8.38
C ALA A 56 -0.68 -6.60 -7.60
N ALA A 57 0.57 -6.30 -7.97
CA ALA A 57 1.73 -6.85 -7.26
C ALA A 57 1.79 -6.35 -5.83
N LEU A 58 1.52 -5.06 -5.61
CA LEU A 58 1.50 -4.49 -4.26
C LEU A 58 0.43 -5.15 -3.41
N ARG A 59 -0.76 -5.39 -3.97
CA ARG A 59 -1.84 -6.06 -3.26
C ARG A 59 -1.47 -7.49 -2.89
N THR A 60 -0.84 -8.21 -3.81
CA THR A 60 -0.39 -9.57 -3.53
C THR A 60 0.65 -9.60 -2.41
N LEU A 61 1.63 -8.70 -2.47
CA LEU A 61 2.66 -8.65 -1.44
C LEU A 61 2.09 -8.28 -0.08
N ALA A 62 1.17 -7.30 -0.05
CA ALA A 62 0.52 -6.90 1.20
C ALA A 62 -0.30 -8.05 1.78
N ALA A 63 -1.05 -8.76 0.94
CA ALA A 63 -1.86 -9.89 1.40
C ALA A 63 -0.98 -11.00 1.95
N THR A 64 0.12 -11.30 1.27
CA THR A 64 1.05 -12.34 1.69
C THR A 64 1.68 -11.99 3.04
N ALA A 65 2.13 -10.73 3.19
CA ALA A 65 2.68 -10.28 4.47
C ALA A 65 1.63 -10.35 5.57
N GLY A 66 0.38 -10.01 5.23
CA GLY A 66 -0.73 -10.07 6.20
C GLY A 66 -1.02 -11.50 6.66
N GLU A 67 -0.94 -12.46 5.77
CA GLU A 67 -1.17 -13.86 6.14
C GLU A 67 -0.18 -14.32 7.21
N ARG A 68 1.04 -13.86 7.14
CA ARG A 68 2.07 -14.21 8.12
C ARG A 68 1.73 -13.64 9.49
N GLU A 69 0.90 -12.61 9.56
CA GLU A 69 0.48 -11.97 10.81
C GLU A 69 -0.96 -12.33 11.18
N GLY A 70 -1.57 -13.26 10.44
CA GLY A 70 -2.95 -13.65 10.70
C GLY A 70 -3.96 -12.57 10.33
N LYS A 71 -3.63 -11.70 9.37
CA LYS A 71 -4.49 -10.59 8.97
C LYS A 71 -4.99 -10.75 7.56
N ASP A 72 -6.25 -10.36 7.34
CA ASP A 72 -6.88 -10.31 6.02
C ASP A 72 -6.79 -8.87 5.54
N ILE A 73 -5.92 -8.62 4.57
CA ILE A 73 -5.54 -7.27 4.15
C ILE A 73 -6.31 -6.83 2.92
N THR A 74 -6.83 -5.60 2.98
CA THR A 74 -7.31 -4.87 1.81
C THR A 74 -6.38 -3.66 1.64
N LEU A 75 -5.84 -3.47 0.45
CA LEU A 75 -4.96 -2.33 0.15
C LEU A 75 -5.66 -1.38 -0.80
N GLU A 76 -5.79 -0.11 -0.40
CA GLU A 76 -6.33 0.97 -1.23
C GLU A 76 -5.21 1.95 -1.55
N ILE A 77 -5.06 2.31 -2.84
CA ILE A 77 -4.08 3.28 -3.29
C ILE A 77 -4.83 4.58 -3.59
N ARG A 78 -4.42 5.66 -2.95
CA ARG A 78 -5.13 6.93 -3.01
C ARG A 78 -4.18 8.09 -3.25
N GLU A 79 -4.73 9.18 -3.79
CA GLU A 79 -3.98 10.43 -3.87
C GLU A 79 -3.94 11.08 -2.50
N GLY A 80 -2.74 11.46 -2.08
CA GLY A 80 -2.57 12.23 -0.88
C GLY A 80 -2.73 13.71 -1.15
N ARG A 81 -2.72 14.50 -0.10
CA ARG A 81 -2.80 15.96 -0.19
C ARG A 81 -1.46 16.61 0.00
#